data_92fc16e934caea2c9485d4da06f84ddc
#
_entry.id   92fc16e934caea2c9485d4da06f84ddc
#
_cell.length_a   1.000
_cell.length_b   1.000
_cell.length_c   1.000
_cell.angle_alpha   90.00
_cell.angle_beta   90.00
_cell.angle_gamma   90.00
#
_symmetry.space_group_name_H-M   'P 1'
#
loop_
_entity.id
_entity.type
_entity.pdbx_description
1 polymer ?
#
loop_
_entity_poly.entity_id
_entity_poly.type
_entity_poly.pdbx_seq_one_letter_code
_entity_poly.pdbx_strand_id
1 'polypeptide(L)'
;IIIHTDADGQYHPRHIPQMIQKIEQGYDLVLGSRFQGNMEGMPWLKKVGNKAFARVLSSLTGAKITDSTTGYRAFTSAIARDIEYINTFTYTQEQIIKAAKKGFKIAEVPIDSRKTRESRLFKSPLEYALKAWINIFRIYRDYDPLTFFGRIGVIFLLLGLILGLWVLYAVITTGGVGGIPRVILSAVLLLAGAQIILFGFLADMFRR
;
A
#
# COMPACT_ATOMS: atom_id res chain seq x y z
N ILE A 1 -15.57 22.48 5.73
CA ILE A 1 -14.96 21.29 6.32
C ILE A 1 -16.00 20.19 6.39
N ILE A 2 -15.65 18.98 5.98
CA ILE A 2 -16.50 17.81 6.02
C ILE A 2 -15.90 16.82 7.01
N ILE A 3 -16.71 16.29 7.93
CA ILE A 3 -16.33 15.23 8.85
C ILE A 3 -17.05 13.97 8.44
N HIS A 4 -16.29 12.90 8.21
CA HIS A 4 -16.80 11.57 7.93
C HIS A 4 -16.50 10.64 9.10
N THR A 5 -17.49 9.89 9.52
CA THR A 5 -17.37 8.89 10.60
C THR A 5 -18.36 7.76 10.38
N ASP A 6 -17.99 6.55 10.81
CA ASP A 6 -18.89 5.41 10.81
C ASP A 6 -19.92 5.55 11.94
N ALA A 7 -21.17 5.11 11.69
CA ALA A 7 -22.27 5.22 12.66
C ALA A 7 -22.32 4.06 13.68
N ASP A 8 -21.20 3.33 13.85
CA ASP A 8 -21.12 2.14 14.68
C ASP A 8 -20.67 2.41 16.14
N GLY A 9 -20.44 3.70 16.47
CA GLY A 9 -20.00 4.13 17.81
C GLY A 9 -18.53 3.80 18.13
N GLN A 10 -17.74 3.38 17.15
CA GLN A 10 -16.32 3.07 17.33
C GLN A 10 -15.49 4.30 17.68
N TYR A 11 -15.84 5.46 17.11
CA TYR A 11 -15.09 6.70 17.27
C TYR A 11 -15.83 7.71 18.13
N HIS A 12 -15.10 8.33 19.06
CA HIS A 12 -15.69 9.32 19.94
C HIS A 12 -15.64 10.72 19.32
N PRO A 13 -16.77 11.50 19.34
CA PRO A 13 -16.81 12.85 18.77
C PRO A 13 -15.81 13.85 19.35
N ARG A 14 -15.25 13.58 20.53
CA ARG A 14 -14.25 14.45 21.20
C ARG A 14 -13.02 14.75 20.36
N HIS A 15 -12.72 13.92 19.35
CA HIS A 15 -11.56 14.12 18.47
C HIS A 15 -11.86 15.06 17.29
N ILE A 16 -13.13 15.42 17.04
CA ILE A 16 -13.53 16.35 15.97
C ILE A 16 -12.81 17.69 16.06
N PRO A 17 -12.75 18.36 17.23
CA PRO A 17 -12.08 19.67 17.33
C PRO A 17 -10.61 19.61 16.89
N GLN A 18 -9.86 18.56 17.24
CA GLN A 18 -8.47 18.40 16.83
C GLN A 18 -8.33 18.20 15.32
N MET A 19 -9.28 17.50 14.69
CA MET A 19 -9.30 17.32 13.24
C MET A 19 -9.60 18.63 12.51
N ILE A 20 -10.56 19.40 13.02
CA ILE A 20 -10.89 20.73 12.49
C ILE A 20 -9.68 21.65 12.60
N GLN A 21 -9.04 21.70 13.75
CA GLN A 21 -7.83 22.51 13.98
C GLN A 21 -6.72 22.17 12.98
N LYS A 22 -6.55 20.90 12.60
CA LYS A 22 -5.58 20.52 11.56
C LYS A 22 -5.98 21.05 10.20
N ILE A 23 -7.26 21.03 9.83
CA ILE A 23 -7.74 21.66 8.58
C ILE A 23 -7.46 23.19 8.59
N GLU A 24 -7.73 23.86 9.72
CA GLU A 24 -7.47 25.29 9.90
C GLU A 24 -5.96 25.64 9.83
N GLN A 25 -5.09 24.68 10.19
CA GLN A 25 -3.63 24.79 10.02
C GLN A 25 -3.17 24.63 8.55
N GLY A 26 -4.10 24.45 7.62
CA GLY A 26 -3.80 24.34 6.18
C GLY A 26 -3.56 22.92 5.68
N TYR A 27 -4.01 21.90 6.41
CA TYR A 27 -4.12 20.54 5.89
C TYR A 27 -5.45 20.34 5.19
N ASP A 28 -5.45 19.55 4.13
CA ASP A 28 -6.64 19.28 3.32
C ASP A 28 -7.37 18.01 3.70
N LEU A 29 -6.61 16.99 4.13
CA LEU A 29 -7.11 15.69 4.60
C LEU A 29 -6.50 15.36 5.95
N VAL A 30 -7.34 15.09 6.93
CA VAL A 30 -6.93 14.67 8.29
C VAL A 30 -7.52 13.31 8.59
N LEU A 31 -6.67 12.35 8.92
CA LEU A 31 -7.03 10.98 9.26
C LEU A 31 -6.97 10.79 10.77
N GLY A 32 -7.98 10.13 11.33
CA GLY A 32 -7.92 9.69 12.71
C GLY A 32 -7.12 8.40 12.82
N SER A 33 -5.92 8.45 13.39
CA SER A 33 -5.06 7.27 13.54
C SER A 33 -5.30 6.56 14.87
N ARG A 34 -5.79 5.33 14.79
CA ARG A 34 -5.93 4.42 15.94
C ARG A 34 -4.58 3.92 16.45
N PHE A 35 -3.56 3.91 15.59
CA PHE A 35 -2.21 3.46 15.95
C PHE A 35 -1.40 4.50 16.72
N GLN A 36 -1.86 5.75 16.73
CA GLN A 36 -1.27 6.84 17.52
C GLN A 36 -2.02 7.08 18.85
N GLY A 37 -3.23 6.54 19.02
CA GLY A 37 -4.05 6.63 20.22
C GLY A 37 -4.24 5.29 20.91
N ASN A 38 -5.24 5.22 21.79
CA ASN A 38 -5.60 4.00 22.49
C ASN A 38 -6.54 3.15 21.64
N MET A 39 -6.11 1.94 21.34
CA MET A 39 -6.86 1.02 20.50
C MET A 39 -7.26 -0.24 21.27
N GLU A 40 -8.56 -0.41 21.49
CA GLU A 40 -9.10 -1.60 22.13
C GLU A 40 -9.52 -2.67 21.12
N GLY A 41 -9.14 -3.92 21.40
CA GLY A 41 -9.74 -5.10 20.79
C GLY A 41 -9.39 -5.38 19.31
N MET A 42 -8.39 -4.74 18.71
CA MET A 42 -8.00 -5.08 17.33
C MET A 42 -7.14 -6.35 17.29
N PRO A 43 -7.56 -7.39 16.57
CA PRO A 43 -6.78 -8.61 16.38
C PRO A 43 -5.39 -8.31 15.78
N TRP A 44 -4.36 -9.05 16.21
CA TRP A 44 -2.99 -8.82 15.79
C TRP A 44 -2.81 -8.90 14.27
N LEU A 45 -3.50 -9.82 13.59
CA LEU A 45 -3.46 -9.98 12.14
C LEU A 45 -3.98 -8.72 11.41
N LYS A 46 -5.07 -8.10 11.93
CA LYS A 46 -5.55 -6.82 11.40
C LYS A 46 -4.55 -5.69 11.64
N LYS A 47 -3.85 -5.69 12.79
CA LYS A 47 -2.79 -4.72 13.06
C LYS A 47 -1.64 -4.83 12.06
N VAL A 48 -1.19 -6.05 11.78
CA VAL A 48 -0.11 -6.31 10.80
C VAL A 48 -0.55 -5.90 9.40
N GLY A 49 -1.76 -6.31 8.98
CA GLY A 49 -2.31 -5.94 7.68
C GLY A 49 -2.44 -4.42 7.52
N ASN A 50 -3.00 -3.71 8.49
CA ASN A 50 -3.13 -2.26 8.44
C ASN A 50 -1.76 -1.54 8.40
N LYS A 51 -0.77 -2.01 9.16
CA LYS A 51 0.60 -1.48 9.10
C LYS A 51 1.25 -1.71 7.74
N ALA A 52 1.02 -2.87 7.12
CA ALA A 52 1.50 -3.14 5.77
C ALA A 52 0.86 -2.18 4.75
N PHE A 53 -0.46 -2.01 4.79
CA PHE A 53 -1.16 -1.02 3.97
C PHE A 53 -0.64 0.40 4.18
N ALA A 54 -0.49 0.81 5.44
CA ALA A 54 -0.01 2.14 5.77
C ALA A 54 1.41 2.40 5.24
N ARG A 55 2.31 1.40 5.29
CA ARG A 55 3.66 1.51 4.69
C ARG A 55 3.61 1.67 3.18
N VAL A 56 2.77 0.87 2.50
CA VAL A 56 2.59 0.99 1.04
C VAL A 56 2.09 2.38 0.69
N LEU A 57 1.05 2.86 1.38
CA LEU A 57 0.50 4.20 1.12
C LEU A 57 1.50 5.31 1.44
N SER A 58 2.25 5.19 2.54
CA SER A 58 3.32 6.16 2.84
C SER A 58 4.38 6.20 1.73
N SER A 59 4.75 5.05 1.18
CA SER A 59 5.70 4.97 0.05
C SER A 59 5.14 5.59 -1.24
N LEU A 60 3.85 5.39 -1.51
CA LEU A 60 3.19 5.90 -2.71
C LEU A 60 2.89 7.40 -2.66
N THR A 61 2.65 7.93 -1.47
CA THR A 61 2.18 9.30 -1.27
C THR A 61 3.25 10.26 -0.77
N GLY A 62 4.36 9.72 -0.25
CA GLY A 62 5.37 10.52 0.46
C GLY A 62 4.90 11.06 1.82
N ALA A 63 3.63 10.85 2.19
CA ALA A 63 3.07 11.26 3.47
C ALA A 63 3.25 10.18 4.54
N LYS A 64 3.49 10.58 5.78
CA LYS A 64 3.57 9.62 6.89
C LYS A 64 2.16 9.17 7.29
N ILE A 65 1.77 7.98 6.84
CA ILE A 65 0.48 7.36 7.12
C ILE A 65 0.70 6.20 8.09
N THR A 66 -0.05 6.17 9.19
CA THR A 66 -0.02 5.10 10.18
C THR A 66 -1.31 4.27 10.21
N ASP A 67 -2.45 4.87 9.84
CA ASP A 67 -3.75 4.20 9.75
C ASP A 67 -4.50 4.54 8.45
N SER A 68 -4.35 3.70 7.46
CA SER A 68 -4.96 3.90 6.13
C SER A 68 -6.41 3.44 6.02
N THR A 69 -6.88 2.67 7.00
CA THR A 69 -8.20 2.01 6.93
C THR A 69 -9.25 2.66 7.84
N THR A 70 -8.88 3.73 8.54
CA THR A 70 -9.83 4.47 9.38
C THR A 70 -10.92 5.13 8.54
N GLY A 71 -12.16 5.01 8.95
CA GLY A 71 -13.30 5.78 8.41
C GLY A 71 -13.44 7.18 9.03
N TYR A 72 -12.71 7.46 10.12
CA TYR A 72 -12.81 8.74 10.81
C TYR A 72 -11.87 9.78 10.19
N ARG A 73 -12.45 10.74 9.47
CA ARG A 73 -11.71 11.68 8.63
C ARG A 73 -12.32 13.07 8.65
N ALA A 74 -11.48 14.08 8.53
CA ALA A 74 -11.87 15.44 8.20
C ALA A 74 -11.22 15.85 6.87
N PHE A 75 -11.93 16.55 6.03
CA PHE A 75 -11.38 17.03 4.76
C PHE A 75 -12.07 18.31 4.27
N THR A 76 -11.37 19.02 3.42
CA THR A 76 -11.87 20.24 2.81
C THR A 76 -12.92 19.96 1.75
N SER A 77 -13.75 20.96 1.42
CA SER A 77 -14.69 20.86 0.30
C SER A 77 -13.98 20.74 -1.06
N ALA A 78 -12.71 21.17 -1.16
CA ALA A 78 -11.90 20.95 -2.35
C ALA A 78 -11.68 19.45 -2.61
N ILE A 79 -11.27 18.70 -1.59
CA ILE A 79 -11.15 17.23 -1.71
C ILE A 79 -12.48 16.58 -2.12
N ALA A 80 -13.60 17.02 -1.54
CA ALA A 80 -14.91 16.44 -1.86
C ALA A 80 -15.32 16.66 -3.32
N ARG A 81 -14.92 17.79 -3.93
CA ARG A 81 -15.22 18.08 -5.34
C ARG A 81 -14.25 17.45 -6.31
N ASP A 82 -12.96 17.38 -5.93
CA ASP A 82 -11.90 17.01 -6.86
C ASP A 82 -11.58 15.52 -6.88
N ILE A 83 -12.01 14.77 -5.87
CA ILE A 83 -11.72 13.34 -5.78
C ILE A 83 -12.95 12.52 -6.12
N GLU A 84 -12.93 11.88 -7.27
CA GLU A 84 -13.88 10.86 -7.66
C GLU A 84 -13.45 9.49 -7.15
N TYR A 85 -14.38 8.72 -6.58
CA TYR A 85 -14.13 7.37 -6.08
C TYR A 85 -14.58 6.34 -7.11
N ILE A 86 -13.69 5.42 -7.45
CA ILE A 86 -13.97 4.35 -8.41
C ILE A 86 -14.44 3.09 -7.66
N ASN A 87 -13.89 2.82 -6.48
CA ASN A 87 -14.17 1.62 -5.72
C ASN A 87 -14.85 1.92 -4.38
N THR A 88 -16.00 1.30 -4.14
CA THR A 88 -16.72 1.41 -2.87
C THR A 88 -16.00 0.72 -1.71
N PHE A 89 -15.20 -0.31 -1.98
CA PHE A 89 -14.54 -1.10 -0.93
C PHE A 89 -13.18 -0.53 -0.49
N THR A 90 -12.48 0.18 -1.37
CA THR A 90 -11.14 0.75 -1.11
C THR A 90 -11.12 2.27 -1.09
N TYR A 91 -12.28 2.91 -0.95
CA TYR A 91 -12.41 4.37 -1.00
C TYR A 91 -11.50 5.09 0.00
N THR A 92 -11.26 4.48 1.16
CA THR A 92 -10.39 5.06 2.20
C THR A 92 -8.94 5.18 1.74
N GLN A 93 -8.40 4.18 1.08
CA GLN A 93 -7.05 4.18 0.53
C GLN A 93 -6.98 5.04 -0.73
N GLU A 94 -8.00 4.95 -1.57
CA GLU A 94 -8.12 5.72 -2.80
C GLU A 94 -8.12 7.22 -2.53
N GLN A 95 -8.84 7.68 -1.50
CA GLN A 95 -8.85 9.08 -1.09
C GLN A 95 -7.44 9.57 -0.73
N ILE A 96 -6.71 8.81 0.08
CA ILE A 96 -5.35 9.16 0.49
C ILE A 96 -4.42 9.31 -0.72
N ILE A 97 -4.45 8.33 -1.64
CA ILE A 97 -3.57 8.33 -2.81
C ILE A 97 -3.91 9.48 -3.75
N LYS A 98 -5.19 9.66 -4.06
CA LYS A 98 -5.65 10.72 -4.97
C LYS A 98 -5.41 12.10 -4.38
N ALA A 99 -5.63 12.28 -3.07
CA ALA A 99 -5.32 13.53 -2.38
C ALA A 99 -3.83 13.86 -2.49
N ALA A 100 -2.96 12.92 -2.18
CA ALA A 100 -1.52 13.12 -2.27
C ALA A 100 -1.05 13.44 -3.70
N LYS A 101 -1.57 12.72 -4.71
CA LYS A 101 -1.23 12.95 -6.12
C LYS A 101 -1.67 14.33 -6.64
N LYS A 102 -2.75 14.86 -6.10
CA LYS A 102 -3.22 16.21 -6.41
C LYS A 102 -2.52 17.29 -5.58
N GLY A 103 -1.54 16.92 -4.75
CA GLY A 103 -0.77 17.85 -3.95
C GLY A 103 -1.47 18.34 -2.68
N PHE A 104 -2.59 17.71 -2.28
CA PHE A 104 -3.26 18.03 -1.03
C PHE A 104 -2.43 17.59 0.18
N LYS A 105 -2.41 18.42 1.22
CA LYS A 105 -1.65 18.17 2.44
C LYS A 105 -2.43 17.22 3.37
N ILE A 106 -1.76 16.13 3.76
CA ILE A 106 -2.36 15.09 4.61
C ILE A 106 -1.73 15.13 6.00
N ALA A 107 -2.56 15.03 7.04
CA ALA A 107 -2.13 14.88 8.41
C ALA A 107 -2.85 13.72 9.10
N GLU A 108 -2.32 13.29 10.23
CA GLU A 108 -2.99 12.36 11.15
C GLU A 108 -3.13 12.99 12.54
N VAL A 109 -4.21 12.62 13.23
CA VAL A 109 -4.42 12.92 14.64
C VAL A 109 -4.63 11.63 15.42
N PRO A 110 -4.10 11.50 16.64
CA PRO A 110 -4.37 10.34 17.47
C PRO A 110 -5.84 10.29 17.85
N ILE A 111 -6.43 9.11 17.71
CA ILE A 111 -7.81 8.87 18.14
C ILE A 111 -7.88 7.60 18.99
N ASP A 112 -8.80 7.60 19.94
CA ASP A 112 -9.15 6.37 20.65
C ASP A 112 -10.26 5.65 19.91
N SER A 113 -10.14 4.33 19.85
CA SER A 113 -11.16 3.48 19.27
C SER A 113 -11.65 2.44 20.27
N ARG A 114 -12.97 2.33 20.40
CA ARG A 114 -13.61 1.32 21.23
C ARG A 114 -13.76 0.00 20.47
N LYS A 115 -13.81 -1.10 21.20
CA LYS A 115 -14.18 -2.38 20.64
C LYS A 115 -15.64 -2.33 20.20
N THR A 116 -15.88 -2.45 18.91
CA THR A 116 -17.22 -2.67 18.36
C THR A 116 -17.50 -4.15 18.21
N ARG A 117 -18.74 -4.47 17.78
CA ARG A 117 -19.15 -5.84 17.46
C ARG A 117 -18.19 -6.52 16.49
N GLU A 118 -18.14 -7.85 16.50
CA GLU A 118 -17.31 -8.62 15.60
C GLU A 118 -17.62 -8.32 14.13
N SER A 119 -16.55 -8.15 13.33
CA SER A 119 -16.69 -7.89 11.91
C SER A 119 -17.29 -9.09 11.19
N ARG A 120 -18.45 -8.90 10.55
CA ARG A 120 -19.08 -9.92 9.71
C ARG A 120 -18.47 -10.07 8.32
N LEU A 121 -17.46 -9.25 7.99
CA LEU A 121 -16.91 -9.15 6.64
C LEU A 121 -15.99 -10.32 6.25
N PHE A 122 -15.47 -11.07 7.22
CA PHE A 122 -14.51 -12.15 6.94
C PHE A 122 -14.83 -13.38 7.78
N LYS A 123 -14.91 -14.53 7.13
CA LYS A 123 -15.20 -15.82 7.78
C LYS A 123 -13.97 -16.43 8.46
N SER A 124 -12.75 -16.07 8.02
CA SER A 124 -11.51 -16.59 8.60
C SER A 124 -10.36 -15.56 8.54
N PRO A 125 -9.36 -15.67 9.44
CA PRO A 125 -8.16 -14.86 9.41
C PRO A 125 -7.36 -14.98 8.10
N LEU A 126 -7.35 -16.18 7.50
CA LEU A 126 -6.65 -16.43 6.25
C LEU A 126 -7.33 -15.74 5.06
N GLU A 127 -8.66 -15.77 5.00
CA GLU A 127 -9.43 -15.03 3.99
C GLU A 127 -9.15 -13.52 4.06
N TYR A 128 -9.10 -12.97 5.28
CA TYR A 128 -8.72 -11.58 5.49
C TYR A 128 -7.30 -11.29 4.96
N ALA A 129 -6.34 -12.14 5.32
CA ALA A 129 -4.95 -11.98 4.89
C ALA A 129 -4.82 -12.01 3.36
N LEU A 130 -5.47 -12.97 2.70
CA LEU A 130 -5.46 -13.09 1.24
C LEU A 130 -6.09 -11.87 0.56
N LYS A 131 -7.26 -11.43 1.02
CA LYS A 131 -7.92 -10.23 0.48
C LYS A 131 -7.09 -8.97 0.72
N ALA A 132 -6.47 -8.83 1.88
CA ALA A 132 -5.57 -7.73 2.18
C ALA A 132 -4.36 -7.71 1.24
N TRP A 133 -3.72 -8.85 1.01
CA TRP A 133 -2.61 -9.00 0.06
C TRP A 133 -3.00 -8.65 -1.37
N ILE A 134 -4.14 -9.18 -1.86
CA ILE A 134 -4.64 -8.86 -3.21
C ILE A 134 -4.90 -7.36 -3.35
N ASN A 135 -5.47 -6.71 -2.33
CA ASN A 135 -5.72 -5.27 -2.38
C ASN A 135 -4.42 -4.45 -2.36
N ILE A 136 -3.43 -4.81 -1.53
CA ILE A 136 -2.10 -4.19 -1.54
C ILE A 136 -1.48 -4.30 -2.93
N PHE A 137 -1.51 -5.50 -3.50
CA PHE A 137 -0.98 -5.76 -4.84
C PHE A 137 -1.66 -4.89 -5.90
N ARG A 138 -3.00 -4.83 -5.90
CA ARG A 138 -3.77 -4.00 -6.84
C ARG A 138 -3.43 -2.53 -6.71
N ILE A 139 -3.42 -2.00 -5.49
CA ILE A 139 -3.11 -0.59 -5.24
C ILE A 139 -1.71 -0.26 -5.75
N TYR A 140 -0.71 -1.09 -5.43
CA TYR A 140 0.66 -0.84 -5.85
C TYR A 140 0.79 -0.92 -7.39
N ARG A 141 0.20 -1.94 -8.01
CA ARG A 141 0.15 -2.09 -9.46
C ARG A 141 -0.53 -0.91 -10.16
N ASP A 142 -1.67 -0.44 -9.61
CA ASP A 142 -2.50 0.56 -10.28
C ASP A 142 -1.98 2.00 -10.07
N TYR A 143 -1.27 2.25 -8.96
CA TYR A 143 -0.80 3.58 -8.61
C TYR A 143 0.70 3.82 -8.78
N ASP A 144 1.51 2.79 -8.86
CA ASP A 144 2.95 2.89 -9.13
C ASP A 144 3.48 1.62 -9.82
N PRO A 145 3.00 1.33 -11.05
CA PRO A 145 3.33 0.09 -11.76
C PRO A 145 4.82 -0.02 -12.05
N LEU A 146 5.49 1.08 -12.41
CA LEU A 146 6.91 1.05 -12.74
C LEU A 146 7.76 0.61 -11.55
N THR A 147 7.54 1.20 -10.36
CA THR A 147 8.25 0.80 -9.14
C THR A 147 7.88 -0.63 -8.73
N PHE A 148 6.62 -1.01 -8.87
CA PHE A 148 6.15 -2.34 -8.52
C PHE A 148 6.81 -3.43 -9.37
N PHE A 149 6.63 -3.36 -10.70
CA PHE A 149 7.21 -4.33 -11.63
C PHE A 149 8.74 -4.21 -11.70
N GLY A 150 9.27 -2.99 -11.58
CA GLY A 150 10.70 -2.73 -11.55
C GLY A 150 11.41 -3.45 -10.41
N ARG A 151 10.89 -3.39 -9.18
CA ARG A 151 11.47 -4.11 -8.03
C ARG A 151 11.46 -5.62 -8.23
N ILE A 152 10.34 -6.17 -8.73
CA ILE A 152 10.23 -7.61 -9.02
C ILE A 152 11.23 -8.00 -10.11
N GLY A 153 11.28 -7.26 -11.20
CA GLY A 153 12.18 -7.54 -12.32
C GLY A 153 13.65 -7.46 -11.92
N VAL A 154 14.03 -6.47 -11.09
CA VAL A 154 15.41 -6.36 -10.57
C VAL A 154 15.78 -7.57 -9.71
N ILE A 155 14.87 -8.09 -8.88
CA ILE A 155 15.12 -9.32 -8.11
C ILE A 155 15.41 -10.49 -9.04
N PHE A 156 14.62 -10.68 -10.11
CA PHE A 156 14.85 -11.73 -11.10
C PHE A 156 16.17 -11.55 -11.85
N LEU A 157 16.50 -10.31 -12.23
CA LEU A 157 17.79 -10.01 -12.87
C LEU A 157 18.97 -10.33 -11.95
N LEU A 158 18.90 -9.94 -10.67
CA LEU A 158 19.96 -10.23 -9.71
C LEU A 158 20.14 -11.73 -9.49
N LEU A 159 19.03 -12.48 -9.32
CA LEU A 159 19.10 -13.93 -9.17
C LEU A 159 19.68 -14.60 -10.42
N GLY A 160 19.27 -14.16 -11.62
CA GLY A 160 19.79 -14.64 -12.88
C GLY A 160 21.28 -14.33 -13.04
N LEU A 161 21.68 -13.12 -12.68
CA LEU A 161 23.09 -12.69 -12.74
C LEU A 161 23.96 -13.49 -11.78
N ILE A 162 23.54 -13.65 -10.53
CA ILE A 162 24.27 -14.45 -9.52
C ILE A 162 24.47 -15.88 -10.01
N LEU A 163 23.41 -16.50 -10.52
CA LEU A 163 23.46 -17.87 -11.05
C LEU A 163 24.36 -17.94 -12.28
N GLY A 164 24.27 -16.96 -13.19
CA GLY A 164 25.11 -16.88 -14.39
C GLY A 164 26.59 -16.72 -14.07
N LEU A 165 26.93 -15.84 -13.13
CA LEU A 165 28.29 -15.66 -12.65
C LEU A 165 28.84 -16.93 -11.98
N TRP A 166 28.00 -17.63 -11.23
CA TRP A 166 28.39 -18.91 -10.65
C TRP A 166 28.67 -20.00 -11.72
N VAL A 167 27.83 -20.08 -12.79
CA VAL A 167 28.09 -20.96 -13.93
C VAL A 167 29.41 -20.58 -14.62
N LEU A 168 29.62 -19.30 -14.88
CA LEU A 168 30.86 -18.81 -15.49
C LEU A 168 32.11 -19.17 -14.67
N TYR A 169 32.03 -18.98 -13.36
CA TYR A 169 33.09 -19.39 -12.43
C TYR A 169 33.37 -20.91 -12.52
N ALA A 170 32.32 -21.75 -12.56
CA ALA A 170 32.46 -23.19 -12.70
C ALA A 170 33.14 -23.58 -14.02
N VAL A 171 32.78 -22.93 -15.13
CA VAL A 171 33.42 -23.16 -16.43
C VAL A 171 34.93 -22.86 -16.37
N ILE A 172 35.28 -21.73 -15.77
CA ILE A 172 36.73 -21.31 -15.69
C ILE A 172 37.52 -22.24 -14.80
N THR A 173 36.97 -22.73 -13.68
CA THR A 173 37.71 -23.52 -12.68
C THR A 173 37.71 -25.02 -12.96
N THR A 174 36.62 -25.56 -13.52
CA THR A 174 36.48 -27.01 -13.74
C THR A 174 36.48 -27.43 -15.20
N GLY A 175 36.50 -26.48 -16.13
CA GLY A 175 36.38 -26.74 -17.60
C GLY A 175 35.02 -27.21 -18.04
N GLY A 176 34.00 -27.25 -17.15
CA GLY A 176 32.66 -27.74 -17.44
C GLY A 176 31.56 -26.76 -17.00
N VAL A 177 30.46 -26.70 -17.75
CA VAL A 177 29.31 -25.81 -17.47
C VAL A 177 28.52 -26.18 -16.19
N GLY A 178 28.93 -27.19 -15.45
CA GLY A 178 28.26 -27.58 -14.21
C GLY A 178 26.79 -28.05 -14.32
N GLY A 179 26.29 -28.16 -15.56
CA GLY A 179 24.93 -28.63 -15.89
C GLY A 179 24.12 -27.66 -16.71
N ILE A 180 23.62 -28.10 -17.85
CA ILE A 180 22.75 -27.37 -18.80
C ILE A 180 21.54 -26.72 -18.10
N PRO A 181 20.83 -27.38 -17.16
CA PRO A 181 19.68 -26.77 -16.48
C PRO A 181 19.99 -25.44 -15.77
N ARG A 182 21.20 -25.27 -15.21
CA ARG A 182 21.60 -24.02 -14.52
C ARG A 182 21.82 -22.87 -15.48
N VAL A 183 22.38 -23.14 -16.63
CA VAL A 183 22.56 -22.15 -17.71
C VAL A 183 21.19 -21.67 -18.21
N ILE A 184 20.30 -22.63 -18.47
CA ILE A 184 18.93 -22.32 -18.92
C ILE A 184 18.19 -21.51 -17.86
N LEU A 185 18.26 -21.92 -16.58
CA LEU A 185 17.59 -21.19 -15.49
C LEU A 185 18.12 -19.76 -15.35
N SER A 186 19.44 -19.55 -15.44
CA SER A 186 20.02 -18.20 -15.43
C SER A 186 19.49 -17.35 -16.59
N ALA A 187 19.48 -17.88 -17.82
CA ALA A 187 18.97 -17.17 -18.97
C ALA A 187 17.48 -16.84 -18.86
N VAL A 188 16.67 -17.78 -18.37
CA VAL A 188 15.21 -17.57 -18.14
C VAL A 188 14.98 -16.49 -17.09
N LEU A 189 15.73 -16.48 -15.99
CA LEU A 189 15.61 -15.46 -14.94
C LEU A 189 15.98 -14.07 -15.47
N LEU A 190 17.04 -13.94 -16.26
CA LEU A 190 17.45 -12.67 -16.87
C LEU A 190 16.40 -12.16 -17.86
N LEU A 191 15.90 -13.02 -18.75
CA LEU A 191 14.86 -12.65 -19.72
C LEU A 191 13.56 -12.28 -19.01
N ALA A 192 13.12 -13.07 -18.03
CA ALA A 192 11.91 -12.79 -17.25
C ALA A 192 12.03 -11.47 -16.49
N GLY A 193 13.20 -11.21 -15.87
CA GLY A 193 13.46 -9.95 -15.18
C GLY A 193 13.36 -8.74 -16.12
N ALA A 194 13.97 -8.82 -17.28
CA ALA A 194 13.88 -7.77 -18.31
C ALA A 194 12.42 -7.57 -18.79
N GLN A 195 11.70 -8.65 -19.08
CA GLN A 195 10.30 -8.59 -19.50
C GLN A 195 9.39 -7.95 -18.43
N ILE A 196 9.58 -8.32 -17.15
CA ILE A 196 8.80 -7.74 -16.04
C ILE A 196 9.05 -6.23 -15.94
N ILE A 197 10.28 -5.75 -16.11
CA ILE A 197 10.60 -4.32 -16.12
C ILE A 197 9.94 -3.62 -17.29
N LEU A 198 10.02 -4.19 -18.51
CA LEU A 198 9.36 -3.64 -19.68
C LEU A 198 7.84 -3.57 -19.50
N PHE A 199 7.23 -4.58 -18.88
CA PHE A 199 5.81 -4.54 -18.50
C PHE A 199 5.49 -3.39 -17.55
N GLY A 200 6.39 -3.09 -16.60
CA GLY A 200 6.27 -1.94 -15.71
C GLY A 200 6.26 -0.61 -16.46
N PHE A 201 7.15 -0.43 -17.44
CA PHE A 201 7.16 0.75 -18.31
C PHE A 201 5.87 0.88 -19.12
N LEU A 202 5.40 -0.20 -19.76
CA LEU A 202 4.16 -0.19 -20.51
C LEU A 202 2.96 0.18 -19.63
N ALA A 203 2.84 -0.45 -18.47
CA ALA A 203 1.76 -0.17 -17.53
C ALA A 203 1.77 1.29 -17.04
N ASP A 204 2.96 1.89 -16.86
CA ASP A 204 3.07 3.29 -16.46
C ASP A 204 2.69 4.26 -17.61
N MET A 205 2.97 3.91 -18.86
CA MET A 205 2.55 4.69 -20.03
C MET A 205 1.02 4.77 -20.18
N PHE A 206 0.31 3.69 -19.94
CA PHE A 206 -1.16 3.65 -20.02
C PHE A 206 -1.88 4.33 -18.82
N ARG A 207 -1.14 4.73 -17.81
CA ARG A 207 -1.68 5.39 -16.61
C ARG A 207 -1.87 6.90 -16.76
N ARG A 208 -1.32 7.51 -17.78
CA ARG A 208 -1.38 8.97 -18.04
C ARG A 208 -2.73 9.41 -18.58
#